data_1148bb3ce7f2f7d06d91932c0a5d79d6
#
_entry.id   1148bb3ce7f2f7d06d91932c0a5d79d6
#
_cell.length_a   1.000
_cell.length_b   1.000
_cell.length_c   1.000
_cell.angle_alpha   90.00
_cell.angle_beta   90.00
_cell.angle_gamma   90.00
#
_symmetry.space_group_name_H-M   'P 1'
#
loop_
_entity.id
_entity.type
_entity.pdbx_description
1 polymer ?
#
loop_
_entity_poly.entity_id
_entity_poly.type
_entity_poly.pdbx_seq_one_letter_code
_entity_poly.pdbx_strand_id
1 'polypeptide(L)'
;ETNGRSSYREIYCDSVEWIKRGTVDYICPQLYWSIGYEIADFEILVDWWQDIVATSDVALYIGIGAYRSAEAAPGDVWYGTAELARQLEMLDKSIDIQGEVFFSYSSLMDVQGCSDFLSAHYAEKDDGMLPETTTDQTGKQATLLDYISRFIVSLFY
;
A
#
# COMPACT_ATOMS: atom_id res chain seq x y z
N GLU A 1 12.64 -12.47 12.56
CA GLU A 1 13.44 -11.34 12.04
C GLU A 1 13.72 -11.57 10.56
N THR A 2 13.58 -10.53 9.73
CA THR A 2 14.00 -10.56 8.34
C THR A 2 15.45 -10.09 8.18
N ASN A 3 16.09 -10.43 7.08
CA ASN A 3 17.44 -9.99 6.73
C ASN A 3 17.44 -8.78 5.78
N GLY A 4 16.31 -8.07 5.69
CA GLY A 4 16.18 -6.85 4.89
C GLY A 4 16.92 -5.65 5.51
N ARG A 5 16.94 -4.54 4.76
CA ARG A 5 17.51 -3.28 5.25
C ARG A 5 16.75 -2.80 6.48
N SER A 6 17.51 -2.35 7.47
CA SER A 6 16.96 -1.80 8.71
C SER A 6 17.12 -0.29 8.74
N SER A 7 16.03 0.46 8.67
CA SER A 7 16.06 1.92 8.81
C SER A 7 16.65 2.37 10.15
N TYR A 8 16.41 1.61 11.21
CA TYR A 8 17.03 1.85 12.53
C TYR A 8 18.55 1.80 12.48
N ARG A 9 19.12 0.75 11.87
CA ARG A 9 20.58 0.53 11.87
C ARG A 9 21.31 1.36 10.82
N GLU A 10 20.68 1.60 9.67
CA GLU A 10 21.35 2.20 8.51
C GLU A 10 21.20 3.72 8.44
N ILE A 11 20.06 4.26 8.87
CA ILE A 11 19.76 5.69 8.82
C ILE A 11 19.27 6.29 10.13
N TYR A 12 19.41 5.53 11.23
CA TYR A 12 19.05 5.97 12.59
C TYR A 12 17.57 6.38 12.73
N CYS A 13 16.69 5.77 11.94
CA CYS A 13 15.25 6.03 11.94
C CYS A 13 14.57 5.02 12.88
N ASP A 14 14.28 5.44 14.12
CA ASP A 14 13.61 4.60 15.13
C ASP A 14 12.09 4.79 15.08
N SER A 15 11.48 4.28 14.02
CA SER A 15 10.03 4.36 13.81
C SER A 15 9.23 3.62 14.89
N VAL A 16 9.78 2.56 15.49
CA VAL A 16 9.17 1.85 16.60
C VAL A 16 9.07 2.74 17.83
N GLU A 17 10.12 3.50 18.13
CA GLU A 17 10.09 4.44 19.26
C GLU A 17 9.13 5.61 19.01
N TRP A 18 8.98 6.07 17.75
CA TRP A 18 7.99 7.10 17.41
C TRP A 18 6.56 6.64 17.68
N ILE A 19 6.25 5.39 17.33
CA ILE A 19 4.95 4.77 17.61
C ILE A 19 4.73 4.68 19.12
N LYS A 20 5.68 4.13 19.87
CA LYS A 20 5.60 3.99 21.33
C LYS A 20 5.38 5.31 22.07
N ARG A 21 5.97 6.39 21.55
CA ARG A 21 5.83 7.74 22.14
C ARG A 21 4.60 8.51 21.63
N GLY A 22 3.87 7.97 20.65
CA GLY A 22 2.74 8.68 20.04
C GLY A 22 3.16 9.99 19.39
N THR A 23 4.33 10.03 18.76
CA THR A 23 4.84 11.24 18.07
C THR A 23 4.46 11.31 16.60
N VAL A 24 3.75 10.30 16.11
CA VAL A 24 3.22 10.20 14.76
C VAL A 24 1.76 9.75 14.82
N ASP A 25 0.92 10.22 13.92
CA ASP A 25 -0.49 9.86 13.83
C ASP A 25 -0.69 8.57 13.01
N TYR A 26 0.20 8.33 12.06
CA TYR A 26 0.22 7.10 11.25
C TYR A 26 1.64 6.70 10.87
N ILE A 27 1.78 5.44 10.45
CA ILE A 27 3.00 4.90 9.86
C ILE A 27 2.67 4.18 8.55
N CYS A 28 3.56 4.32 7.56
CA CYS A 28 3.43 3.67 6.26
C CYS A 28 4.77 3.02 5.87
N PRO A 29 5.08 1.82 6.37
CA PRO A 29 6.30 1.12 6.00
C PRO A 29 6.29 0.71 4.52
N GLN A 30 7.43 0.86 3.85
CA GLN A 30 7.63 0.49 2.45
C GLN A 30 7.96 -1.00 2.35
N LEU A 31 6.95 -1.85 2.17
CA LEU A 31 7.11 -3.30 2.09
C LEU A 31 7.15 -3.74 0.62
N TYR A 32 8.25 -3.43 -0.07
CA TYR A 32 8.42 -3.60 -1.51
C TYR A 32 9.01 -4.97 -1.90
N TRP A 33 8.62 -6.01 -1.18
CA TRP A 33 8.98 -7.41 -1.43
C TRP A 33 7.75 -8.26 -1.71
N SER A 34 7.92 -9.38 -2.38
CA SER A 34 6.82 -10.32 -2.65
C SER A 34 6.53 -11.19 -1.43
N ILE A 35 5.32 -11.73 -1.39
CA ILE A 35 4.96 -12.81 -0.45
C ILE A 35 5.86 -14.01 -0.74
N GLY A 36 6.46 -14.57 0.31
CA GLY A 36 7.38 -15.70 0.22
C GLY A 36 8.82 -15.33 -0.16
N TYR A 37 9.20 -14.04 -0.18
CA TYR A 37 10.59 -13.65 -0.43
C TYR A 37 11.47 -13.95 0.78
N GLU A 38 12.37 -14.91 0.64
CA GLU A 38 13.15 -15.51 1.75
C GLU A 38 13.87 -14.50 2.65
N ILE A 39 14.37 -13.39 2.08
CA ILE A 39 15.15 -12.39 2.83
C ILE A 39 14.25 -11.44 3.62
N ALA A 40 13.10 -11.09 3.06
CA ALA A 40 12.19 -10.10 3.62
C ALA A 40 10.76 -10.39 3.11
N ASP A 41 10.14 -11.43 3.64
CA ASP A 41 8.79 -11.83 3.27
C ASP A 41 7.77 -10.74 3.62
N PHE A 42 6.93 -10.38 2.64
CA PHE A 42 5.90 -9.36 2.81
C PHE A 42 4.95 -9.70 3.96
N GLU A 43 4.46 -10.93 4.06
CA GLU A 43 3.53 -11.37 5.11
C GLU A 43 4.15 -11.24 6.49
N ILE A 44 5.39 -11.73 6.67
CA ILE A 44 6.12 -11.62 7.95
C ILE A 44 6.32 -10.16 8.37
N LEU A 45 6.58 -9.28 7.39
CA LEU A 45 6.76 -7.85 7.67
C LEU A 45 5.46 -7.17 8.05
N VAL A 46 4.36 -7.52 7.39
CA VAL A 46 3.02 -7.01 7.71
C VAL A 46 2.64 -7.41 9.14
N ASP A 47 2.75 -8.69 9.49
CA ASP A 47 2.46 -9.21 10.83
C ASP A 47 3.28 -8.47 11.90
N TRP A 48 4.58 -8.28 11.62
CA TRP A 48 5.45 -7.56 12.54
C TRP A 48 5.03 -6.11 12.78
N TRP A 49 4.60 -5.39 11.72
CA TRP A 49 4.11 -4.02 11.87
C TRP A 49 2.78 -3.95 12.60
N GLN A 50 1.88 -4.91 12.37
CA GLN A 50 0.64 -5.02 13.12
C GLN A 50 0.91 -5.22 14.63
N ASP A 51 1.82 -6.12 14.98
CA ASP A 51 2.23 -6.32 16.38
C ASP A 51 2.80 -5.03 17.01
N ILE A 52 3.56 -4.24 16.24
CA ILE A 52 4.14 -2.99 16.74
C ILE A 52 3.08 -1.92 17.02
N VAL A 53 2.06 -1.79 16.16
CA VAL A 53 1.01 -0.78 16.36
C VAL A 53 -0.11 -1.23 17.30
N ALA A 54 -0.27 -2.52 17.56
CA ALA A 54 -1.39 -3.13 18.29
C ALA A 54 -1.71 -2.50 19.66
N THR A 55 -0.73 -1.86 20.29
CA THR A 55 -0.89 -1.21 21.59
C THR A 55 -0.82 0.32 21.54
N SER A 56 -1.01 0.90 20.35
CA SER A 56 -0.92 2.34 20.12
C SER A 56 -2.17 2.85 19.39
N ASP A 57 -2.35 4.17 19.36
CA ASP A 57 -3.38 4.84 18.56
C ASP A 57 -2.86 5.22 17.16
N VAL A 58 -1.66 4.73 16.76
CA VAL A 58 -1.04 5.06 15.47
C VAL A 58 -1.64 4.20 14.37
N ALA A 59 -2.19 4.85 13.34
CA ALA A 59 -2.76 4.14 12.20
C ALA A 59 -1.67 3.47 11.34
N LEU A 60 -1.92 2.24 10.89
CA LEU A 60 -1.03 1.49 10.01
C LEU A 60 -1.56 1.49 8.58
N TYR A 61 -0.75 2.02 7.66
CA TYR A 61 -0.91 1.84 6.22
C TYR A 61 0.24 1.01 5.68
N ILE A 62 0.03 0.26 4.60
CA ILE A 62 1.08 -0.56 4.00
C ILE A 62 1.52 0.01 2.65
N GLY A 63 2.79 0.33 2.54
CA GLY A 63 3.42 0.78 1.28
C GLY A 63 3.70 -0.40 0.36
N ILE A 64 3.09 -0.42 -0.83
CA ILE A 64 3.22 -1.47 -1.85
C ILE A 64 4.05 -0.97 -3.02
N GLY A 65 5.05 -1.77 -3.43
CA GLY A 65 5.96 -1.45 -4.53
C GLY A 65 5.39 -1.77 -5.91
N ALA A 66 4.39 -1.02 -6.38
CA ALA A 66 3.77 -1.23 -7.70
C ALA A 66 4.76 -1.15 -8.87
N TYR A 67 5.86 -0.39 -8.72
CA TYR A 67 6.92 -0.31 -9.73
C TYR A 67 7.57 -1.67 -10.03
N ARG A 68 7.55 -2.61 -9.08
CA ARG A 68 8.03 -3.97 -9.28
C ARG A 68 7.27 -4.67 -10.40
N SER A 69 5.93 -4.48 -10.44
CA SER A 69 5.11 -5.07 -11.50
C SER A 69 5.31 -4.37 -12.85
N ALA A 70 5.55 -3.06 -12.85
CA ALA A 70 5.83 -2.31 -14.08
C ALA A 70 7.19 -2.69 -14.71
N GLU A 71 8.19 -3.04 -13.90
CA GLU A 71 9.54 -3.42 -14.33
C GLU A 71 9.69 -4.92 -14.57
N ALA A 72 8.71 -5.74 -14.19
CA ALA A 72 8.81 -7.19 -14.22
C ALA A 72 8.72 -7.78 -15.65
N ALA A 73 9.56 -8.78 -15.93
CA ALA A 73 9.50 -9.56 -17.16
C ALA A 73 8.62 -10.82 -16.99
N PRO A 74 8.13 -11.42 -18.12
CA PRO A 74 7.43 -12.69 -18.05
C PRO A 74 8.20 -13.78 -17.29
N GLY A 75 7.55 -14.38 -16.30
CA GLY A 75 8.15 -15.38 -15.40
C GLY A 75 8.64 -14.84 -14.06
N ASP A 76 8.70 -13.52 -13.89
CA ASP A 76 8.93 -12.91 -12.58
C ASP A 76 7.65 -13.00 -11.71
N VAL A 77 7.81 -13.13 -10.39
CA VAL A 77 6.71 -13.17 -9.43
C VAL A 77 5.82 -11.90 -9.50
N TRP A 78 6.43 -10.77 -9.86
CA TRP A 78 5.75 -9.48 -9.99
C TRP A 78 5.09 -9.25 -11.37
N TYR A 79 5.25 -10.16 -12.32
CA TYR A 79 4.72 -9.94 -13.67
C TYR A 79 3.19 -9.85 -13.69
N GLY A 80 2.67 -8.73 -14.18
CA GLY A 80 1.24 -8.43 -14.21
C GLY A 80 0.69 -8.00 -12.85
N THR A 81 -0.55 -8.38 -12.54
CA THR A 81 -1.25 -7.96 -11.30
C THR A 81 -1.31 -9.05 -10.23
N ALA A 82 -0.82 -10.26 -10.50
CA ALA A 82 -1.05 -11.41 -9.63
C ALA A 82 -0.46 -11.24 -8.21
N GLU A 83 0.76 -10.70 -8.10
CA GLU A 83 1.36 -10.48 -6.79
C GLU A 83 0.68 -9.33 -6.04
N LEU A 84 0.31 -8.24 -6.74
CA LEU A 84 -0.48 -7.16 -6.14
C LEU A 84 -1.82 -7.67 -5.60
N ALA A 85 -2.50 -8.53 -6.35
CA ALA A 85 -3.76 -9.15 -5.92
C ALA A 85 -3.57 -9.98 -4.65
N ARG A 86 -2.54 -10.82 -4.58
CA ARG A 86 -2.23 -11.62 -3.39
C ARG A 86 -1.94 -10.76 -2.16
N GLN A 87 -1.19 -9.68 -2.33
CA GLN A 87 -0.90 -8.74 -1.24
C GLN A 87 -2.17 -8.08 -0.74
N LEU A 88 -3.01 -7.56 -1.63
CA LEU A 88 -4.29 -6.94 -1.26
C LEU A 88 -5.23 -7.92 -0.57
N GLU A 89 -5.42 -9.13 -1.10
CA GLU A 89 -6.23 -10.18 -0.46
C GLU A 89 -5.74 -10.54 0.95
N MET A 90 -4.44 -10.44 1.20
CA MET A 90 -3.87 -10.67 2.51
C MET A 90 -4.19 -9.50 3.45
N LEU A 91 -3.99 -8.26 3.00
CA LEU A 91 -4.26 -7.06 3.79
C LEU A 91 -5.74 -6.91 4.13
N ASP A 92 -6.64 -7.31 3.25
CA ASP A 92 -8.10 -7.29 3.44
C ASP A 92 -8.59 -8.13 4.62
N LYS A 93 -7.81 -9.09 5.03
CA LYS A 93 -8.15 -9.96 6.18
C LYS A 93 -7.80 -9.33 7.52
N SER A 94 -7.04 -8.24 7.50
CA SER A 94 -6.62 -7.53 8.70
C SER A 94 -7.57 -6.39 9.04
N ILE A 95 -7.97 -6.31 10.31
CA ILE A 95 -8.78 -5.21 10.85
C ILE A 95 -7.93 -4.04 11.35
N ASP A 96 -6.63 -4.24 11.48
CA ASP A 96 -5.71 -3.25 12.07
C ASP A 96 -5.00 -2.41 11.00
N ILE A 97 -5.13 -2.78 9.71
CA ILE A 97 -4.56 -2.04 8.58
C ILE A 97 -5.62 -1.09 8.03
N GLN A 98 -5.31 0.20 7.99
CA GLN A 98 -6.23 1.25 7.58
C GLN A 98 -6.27 1.45 6.06
N GLY A 99 -5.31 0.90 5.33
CA GLY A 99 -5.26 0.96 3.87
C GLY A 99 -3.85 0.78 3.28
N GLU A 100 -3.75 0.95 1.98
CA GLU A 100 -2.54 0.73 1.19
C GLU A 100 -2.09 2.01 0.48
N VAL A 101 -0.77 2.15 0.31
CA VAL A 101 -0.14 3.24 -0.45
C VAL A 101 0.74 2.66 -1.54
N PHE A 102 0.37 2.86 -2.80
CA PHE A 102 1.12 2.31 -3.92
C PHE A 102 2.23 3.25 -4.38
N PHE A 103 3.43 2.74 -4.53
CA PHE A 103 4.54 3.44 -5.15
C PHE A 103 4.86 2.82 -6.51
N SER A 104 4.44 3.50 -7.57
CA SER A 104 3.83 4.82 -7.72
C SER A 104 2.59 4.77 -8.64
N TYR A 105 1.86 5.89 -8.74
CA TYR A 105 0.72 6.01 -9.67
C TYR A 105 1.12 5.72 -11.11
N SER A 106 2.23 6.31 -11.60
CA SER A 106 2.72 6.05 -12.95
C SER A 106 2.96 4.56 -13.19
N SER A 107 3.55 3.87 -12.21
CA SER A 107 3.80 2.43 -12.30
C SER A 107 2.51 1.61 -12.39
N LEU A 108 1.46 2.00 -11.68
CA LEU A 108 0.14 1.36 -11.80
C LEU A 108 -0.44 1.49 -13.21
N MET A 109 -0.20 2.65 -13.87
CA MET A 109 -0.68 2.89 -15.23
C MET A 109 0.11 2.08 -16.28
N ASP A 110 1.36 1.76 -16.01
CA ASP A 110 2.22 0.99 -16.92
C ASP A 110 1.94 -0.52 -16.86
N VAL A 111 1.26 -1.01 -15.82
CA VAL A 111 0.89 -2.43 -15.68
C VAL A 111 -0.43 -2.71 -16.38
N GLN A 112 -0.41 -3.56 -17.40
CA GLN A 112 -1.61 -3.91 -18.16
C GLN A 112 -2.71 -4.49 -17.26
N GLY A 113 -3.90 -3.91 -17.33
CA GLY A 113 -5.08 -4.36 -16.56
C GLY A 113 -5.07 -3.96 -15.08
N CYS A 114 -4.06 -3.26 -14.60
CA CYS A 114 -3.96 -2.88 -13.18
C CYS A 114 -5.06 -1.91 -12.77
N SER A 115 -5.38 -0.93 -13.61
CA SER A 115 -6.47 0.02 -13.36
C SER A 115 -7.82 -0.67 -13.18
N ASP A 116 -8.15 -1.60 -14.09
CA ASP A 116 -9.42 -2.34 -14.03
C ASP A 116 -9.45 -3.25 -12.81
N PHE A 117 -8.35 -3.93 -12.52
CA PHE A 117 -8.19 -4.77 -11.35
C PHE A 117 -8.42 -3.98 -10.06
N LEU A 118 -7.73 -2.85 -9.85
CA LEU A 118 -7.89 -2.03 -8.65
C LEU A 118 -9.29 -1.43 -8.55
N SER A 119 -9.87 -0.99 -9.66
CA SER A 119 -11.24 -0.49 -9.68
C SER A 119 -12.26 -1.54 -9.24
N ALA A 120 -12.11 -2.79 -9.71
CA ALA A 120 -12.96 -3.89 -9.29
C ALA A 120 -12.76 -4.23 -7.80
N HIS A 121 -11.49 -4.33 -7.36
CA HIS A 121 -11.14 -4.65 -5.98
C HIS A 121 -11.74 -3.67 -4.96
N TYR A 122 -11.63 -2.37 -5.23
CA TYR A 122 -12.16 -1.35 -4.32
C TYR A 122 -13.67 -1.10 -4.48
N ALA A 123 -14.26 -1.38 -5.64
CA ALA A 123 -15.71 -1.29 -5.81
C ALA A 123 -16.46 -2.33 -4.95
N GLU A 124 -15.88 -3.49 -4.69
CA GLU A 124 -16.46 -4.51 -3.80
C GLU A 124 -16.43 -4.11 -2.32
N LYS A 125 -15.56 -3.15 -1.97
CA LYS A 125 -15.37 -2.65 -0.60
C LYS A 125 -16.12 -1.33 -0.33
N ASP A 126 -16.71 -0.75 -1.36
CA ASP A 126 -17.45 0.51 -1.22
C ASP A 126 -18.75 0.28 -0.46
N ASP A 127 -18.69 0.46 0.85
CA ASP A 127 -19.83 0.45 1.77
C ASP A 127 -20.59 1.80 1.79
N GLY A 128 -20.41 2.66 0.80
CA GLY A 128 -21.01 3.99 0.70
C GLY A 128 -20.18 5.09 1.40
N MET A 129 -18.97 4.81 1.84
CA MET A 129 -18.05 5.80 2.41
C MET A 129 -17.29 6.63 1.37
N LEU A 130 -17.31 6.23 0.09
CA LEU A 130 -16.80 7.11 -0.97
C LEU A 130 -17.80 8.26 -1.15
N PRO A 131 -17.36 9.53 -1.14
CA PRO A 131 -18.26 10.64 -1.40
C PRO A 131 -18.94 10.43 -2.75
N GLU A 132 -20.28 10.62 -2.77
CA GLU A 132 -21.07 10.58 -3.99
C GLU A 132 -20.29 11.28 -5.11
N THR A 133 -20.19 10.63 -6.27
CA THR A 133 -19.44 11.07 -7.45
C THR A 133 -19.60 12.57 -7.68
N THR A 134 -18.59 13.35 -7.29
CA THR A 134 -18.57 14.76 -7.62
C THR A 134 -18.23 14.89 -9.10
N THR A 135 -19.19 15.34 -9.87
CA THR A 135 -18.93 15.86 -11.22
C THR A 135 -18.00 17.07 -11.10
N ASP A 136 -16.91 17.07 -11.85
CA ASP A 136 -16.06 18.24 -11.96
C ASP A 136 -16.80 19.41 -12.62
N GLN A 137 -16.22 20.60 -12.61
CA GLN A 137 -16.84 21.80 -13.22
C GLN A 137 -17.08 21.67 -14.74
N THR A 138 -16.61 20.59 -15.37
CA THR A 138 -16.82 20.28 -16.79
C THR A 138 -17.92 19.25 -17.03
N GLY A 139 -18.57 18.74 -15.96
CA GLY A 139 -19.63 17.73 -16.06
C GLY A 139 -19.10 16.31 -16.27
N LYS A 140 -17.80 16.07 -16.12
CA LYS A 140 -17.18 14.77 -16.23
C LYS A 140 -17.24 14.05 -14.88
N GLN A 141 -17.72 12.82 -14.89
CA GLN A 141 -17.75 11.96 -13.70
C GLN A 141 -16.31 11.66 -13.29
N ALA A 142 -15.92 12.03 -12.07
CA ALA A 142 -14.62 11.67 -11.52
C ALA A 142 -14.54 10.15 -11.40
N THR A 143 -13.49 9.55 -11.93
CA THR A 143 -13.22 8.13 -11.78
C THR A 143 -12.52 7.87 -10.43
N LEU A 144 -12.57 6.64 -9.95
CA LEU A 144 -11.79 6.20 -8.77
C LEU A 144 -10.30 6.61 -8.90
N LEU A 145 -9.76 6.59 -10.12
CA LEU A 145 -8.39 7.01 -10.44
C LEU A 145 -8.15 8.51 -10.23
N ASP A 146 -9.13 9.36 -10.52
CA ASP A 146 -9.04 10.80 -10.24
C ASP A 146 -9.01 11.06 -8.71
N TYR A 147 -9.65 10.19 -7.95
CA TYR A 147 -9.66 10.24 -6.48
C TYR A 147 -8.33 9.76 -5.90
N ILE A 148 -7.82 8.61 -6.36
CA ILE A 148 -6.52 8.04 -5.96
C ILE A 148 -5.39 9.02 -6.30
N SER A 149 -5.43 9.68 -7.47
CA SER A 149 -4.40 10.66 -7.87
C SER A 149 -4.33 11.87 -6.93
N ARG A 150 -5.45 12.31 -6.37
CA ARG A 150 -5.50 13.42 -5.41
C ARG A 150 -4.94 13.04 -4.04
N PHE A 151 -5.13 11.79 -3.62
CA PHE A 151 -4.62 11.29 -2.33
C PHE A 151 -3.11 11.04 -2.35
N ILE A 152 -2.58 10.50 -3.46
CA ILE A 152 -1.13 10.21 -3.62
C ILE A 152 -0.31 11.51 -3.77
N VAL A 153 -0.83 12.52 -4.47
CA VAL A 153 -0.12 13.80 -4.68
C VAL A 153 -0.02 14.62 -3.39
N SER A 154 -0.93 14.46 -2.43
CA SER A 154 -0.87 15.19 -1.16
C SER A 154 0.18 14.68 -0.18
N LEU A 155 0.80 13.51 -0.44
CA LEU A 155 1.82 12.90 0.43
C LEU A 155 3.27 13.20 0.00
N PHE A 156 3.50 13.93 -1.10
CA PHE A 156 4.84 14.22 -1.66
C PHE A 156 5.18 15.71 -1.75
N TYR A 157 4.47 16.59 -1.01
CA TYR A 157 4.86 18.01 -0.86
C TYR A 157 5.08 18.35 0.61
#